data_0c564ba958ce09e96fbb9e28ccfd3332
#
_entry.id   0c564ba958ce09e96fbb9e28ccfd3332
#
_cell.length_a   1.000
_cell.length_b   1.000
_cell.length_c   1.000
_cell.angle_alpha   90.00
_cell.angle_beta   90.00
_cell.angle_gamma   90.00
#
_symmetry.space_group_name_H-M   'P 1'
#
loop_
_entity.id
_entity.type
_entity.pdbx_description
1 polymer ?
#
loop_
_entity_poly.entity_id
_entity_poly.type
_entity_poly.pdbx_seq_one_letter_code
_entity_poly.pdbx_strand_id
1 'polypeptide(L)'
;MITFVDGNIFEGFCDVVCHQVNCQGVMGSGIAKEARGRFPEVYKKFHETYEKKGNKLGNIDVVDVCGGERFIVNMYSQDNYLPRGVRHTDYAAFEACLLKIKEHFYLLRDIRCGIIHIQSKPGTEYHAVFLPPAAF
;
A
#
# COMPACT_ATOMS: atom_id res chain seq x y z
N MET A 1 -4.52 -17.87 5.48
CA MET A 1 -5.91 -17.43 5.76
C MET A 1 -5.99 -15.92 5.70
N ILE A 2 -6.97 -15.39 5.01
CA ILE A 2 -7.21 -13.94 4.95
C ILE A 2 -8.21 -13.57 6.05
N THR A 3 -7.84 -12.60 6.87
CA THR A 3 -8.71 -12.10 7.94
C THR A 3 -9.07 -10.64 7.66
N PHE A 4 -10.34 -10.32 7.71
CA PHE A 4 -10.84 -8.95 7.57
C PHE A 4 -11.00 -8.32 8.95
N VAL A 5 -10.46 -7.13 9.13
CA VAL A 5 -10.51 -6.40 10.39
C VAL A 5 -10.93 -4.96 10.12
N ASP A 6 -11.86 -4.45 10.92
CA ASP A 6 -12.23 -3.04 10.90
C ASP A 6 -11.29 -2.25 11.82
N GLY A 7 -10.88 -1.09 11.38
CA GLY A 7 -10.01 -0.22 12.18
C GLY A 7 -9.06 0.61 11.32
N ASN A 8 -8.19 1.36 12.00
CA ASN A 8 -7.19 2.14 11.32
C ASN A 8 -5.98 1.27 10.99
N ILE A 9 -5.68 1.15 9.70
CA ILE A 9 -4.59 0.29 9.20
C ILE A 9 -3.22 0.67 9.79
N PHE A 10 -2.99 1.95 10.10
CA PHE A 10 -1.71 2.43 10.62
C PHE A 10 -1.56 2.24 12.13
N GLU A 11 -2.65 1.98 12.85
CA GLU A 11 -2.67 1.74 14.30
C GLU A 11 -2.58 0.25 14.65
N GLY A 12 -2.60 -0.61 13.64
CA GLY A 12 -2.47 -2.06 13.82
C GLY A 12 -1.04 -2.50 14.15
N PHE A 13 -0.92 -3.77 14.44
CA PHE A 13 0.33 -4.42 14.84
C PHE A 13 1.10 -5.06 13.67
N CYS A 14 0.74 -4.74 12.44
CA CYS A 14 1.36 -5.34 11.27
C CYS A 14 2.71 -4.72 10.96
N ASP A 15 3.66 -5.56 10.62
CA ASP A 15 5.01 -5.16 10.27
C ASP A 15 5.08 -4.54 8.87
N VAL A 16 4.19 -4.95 7.97
CA VAL A 16 4.10 -4.43 6.60
C VAL A 16 2.67 -3.95 6.33
N VAL A 17 2.55 -2.69 6.00
CA VAL A 17 1.26 -2.07 5.62
C VAL A 17 1.34 -1.66 4.16
N CYS A 18 0.44 -2.20 3.35
CA CYS A 18 0.39 -1.91 1.92
C CYS A 18 -0.85 -1.10 1.59
N HIS A 19 -0.70 -0.07 0.78
CA HIS A 19 -1.83 0.71 0.32
C HIS A 19 -1.72 1.04 -1.17
N GLN A 20 -2.87 1.20 -1.80
CA GLN A 20 -2.97 1.53 -3.21
C GLN A 20 -2.65 3.01 -3.45
N VAL A 21 -1.82 3.29 -4.44
CA VAL A 21 -1.52 4.65 -4.91
C VAL A 21 -1.76 4.77 -6.42
N ASN A 22 -1.95 6.00 -6.89
CA ASN A 22 -2.08 6.29 -8.32
C ASN A 22 -0.72 6.57 -8.98
N CYS A 23 -0.71 6.60 -10.31
CA CYS A 23 0.47 6.91 -11.12
C CYS A 23 0.56 8.39 -11.50
N GLN A 24 -0.26 9.26 -10.91
CA GLN A 24 -0.34 10.69 -11.26
C GLN A 24 0.42 11.60 -10.28
N GLY A 25 1.13 11.04 -9.32
CA GLY A 25 1.90 11.84 -8.36
C GLY A 25 1.03 12.54 -7.30
N VAL A 26 -0.19 12.08 -7.08
CA VAL A 26 -1.14 12.70 -6.14
C VAL A 26 -1.42 11.77 -4.95
N MET A 27 -1.13 12.26 -3.77
CA MET A 27 -1.36 11.57 -2.49
C MET A 27 -2.12 12.50 -1.54
N GLY A 28 -3.32 12.90 -1.96
CA GLY A 28 -4.06 13.99 -1.32
C GLY A 28 -5.39 13.62 -0.68
N SER A 29 -5.81 12.35 -0.70
CA SER A 29 -7.08 11.93 -0.13
C SER A 29 -7.03 10.53 0.44
N GLY A 30 -8.03 10.20 1.26
CA GLY A 30 -8.19 8.87 1.83
C GLY A 30 -6.98 8.41 2.64
N ILE A 31 -6.71 7.11 2.55
CA ILE A 31 -5.63 6.47 3.28
C ILE A 31 -4.24 6.98 2.87
N ALA A 32 -4.08 7.36 1.60
CA ALA A 32 -2.81 7.90 1.12
C ALA A 32 -2.49 9.25 1.80
N LYS A 33 -3.50 10.09 2.00
CA LYS A 33 -3.34 11.35 2.74
C LYS A 33 -2.93 11.09 4.19
N GLU A 34 -3.54 10.10 4.84
CA GLU A 34 -3.19 9.72 6.19
C GLU A 34 -1.76 9.16 6.28
N ALA A 35 -1.37 8.31 5.34
CA ALA A 35 0.00 7.80 5.25
C ALA A 35 1.01 8.95 5.10
N ARG A 36 0.72 9.91 4.25
CA ARG A 36 1.55 11.11 4.06
C ARG A 36 1.69 11.92 5.34
N GLY A 37 0.59 12.09 6.08
CA GLY A 37 0.60 12.85 7.34
C GLY A 37 1.34 12.16 8.47
N ARG A 38 1.19 10.84 8.58
CA ARG A 38 1.83 10.05 9.64
C ARG A 38 3.29 9.73 9.34
N PHE A 39 3.61 9.51 8.07
CA PHE A 39 4.94 9.07 7.62
C PHE A 39 5.39 9.93 6.42
N PRO A 40 5.96 11.12 6.68
CA PRO A 40 6.42 12.02 5.60
C PRO A 40 7.39 11.35 4.60
N GLU A 41 8.18 10.39 5.06
CA GLU A 41 9.10 9.61 4.24
C GLU A 41 8.38 8.76 3.17
N VAL A 42 7.14 8.37 3.42
CA VAL A 42 6.30 7.64 2.44
C VAL A 42 5.98 8.53 1.25
N TYR A 43 5.57 9.77 1.52
CA TYR A 43 5.32 10.75 0.46
C TYR A 43 6.59 11.15 -0.27
N LYS A 44 7.68 11.32 0.46
CA LYS A 44 8.99 11.64 -0.14
C LYS A 44 9.38 10.58 -1.16
N LYS A 45 9.30 9.32 -0.79
CA LYS A 45 9.59 8.20 -1.70
C LYS A 45 8.64 8.17 -2.89
N PHE A 46 7.36 8.36 -2.66
CA PHE A 46 6.35 8.42 -3.71
C PHE A 46 6.67 9.53 -4.73
N HIS A 47 7.03 10.72 -4.24
CA HIS A 47 7.40 11.86 -5.08
C HIS A 47 8.69 11.60 -5.87
N GLU A 48 9.72 11.04 -5.22
CA GLU A 48 10.97 10.66 -5.88
C GLU A 48 10.72 9.65 -7.02
N THR A 49 9.88 8.66 -6.79
CA THR A 49 9.50 7.66 -7.79
C THR A 49 8.78 8.30 -8.97
N TYR A 50 7.88 9.25 -8.70
CA TYR A 50 7.20 10.02 -9.74
C TYR A 50 8.18 10.83 -10.59
N GLU A 51 9.09 11.58 -9.95
CA GLU A 51 10.10 12.40 -10.66
C GLU A 51 11.01 11.54 -11.55
N LYS A 52 11.33 10.33 -11.13
CA LYS A 52 12.15 9.37 -11.89
C LYS A 52 11.34 8.54 -12.90
N LYS A 53 10.05 8.82 -13.05
CA LYS A 53 9.13 8.08 -13.93
C LYS A 53 9.04 6.58 -13.61
N GLY A 54 9.27 6.21 -12.35
CA GLY A 54 9.12 4.85 -11.85
C GLY A 54 7.71 4.50 -11.41
N ASN A 55 6.78 5.46 -11.44
CA ASN A 55 5.37 5.35 -11.04
C ASN A 55 4.52 4.62 -12.08
N LYS A 56 4.92 3.41 -12.42
CA LYS A 56 4.23 2.58 -13.41
C LYS A 56 3.35 1.54 -12.74
N LEU A 57 2.23 1.23 -13.35
CA LEU A 57 1.34 0.16 -12.88
C LEU A 57 2.11 -1.14 -12.64
N GLY A 58 1.89 -1.73 -11.47
CA GLY A 58 2.55 -2.96 -11.03
C GLY A 58 3.83 -2.75 -10.24
N ASN A 59 4.36 -1.52 -10.17
CA ASN A 59 5.53 -1.21 -9.34
C ASN A 59 5.13 -0.97 -7.88
N ILE A 60 6.11 -1.03 -6.99
CA ILE A 60 5.95 -0.74 -5.57
C ILE A 60 7.07 0.20 -5.09
N ASP A 61 6.77 0.97 -4.04
CA ASP A 61 7.79 1.56 -3.18
C ASP A 61 7.75 0.84 -1.84
N VAL A 62 8.90 0.48 -1.31
CA VAL A 62 9.01 -0.07 0.06
C VAL A 62 9.71 0.97 0.92
N VAL A 63 9.02 1.43 1.96
CA VAL A 63 9.52 2.48 2.85
C VAL A 63 9.63 1.95 4.26
N ASP A 64 10.86 1.95 4.80
CA ASP A 64 11.11 1.63 6.20
C ASP A 64 10.74 2.84 7.06
N VAL A 65 9.75 2.69 7.93
CA VAL A 65 9.27 3.76 8.80
C VAL A 65 9.64 3.58 10.27
N CYS A 66 10.32 2.49 10.59
CA CYS A 66 10.68 2.18 11.99
C CYS A 66 11.93 1.30 12.08
N GLY A 67 13.06 1.74 11.53
CA GLY A 67 14.35 1.09 11.72
C GLY A 67 14.39 -0.41 11.39
N GLY A 68 13.71 -0.84 10.34
CA GLY A 68 13.63 -2.25 9.92
C GLY A 68 12.51 -3.05 10.59
N GLU A 69 11.73 -2.44 11.49
CA GLU A 69 10.65 -3.12 12.22
C GLU A 69 9.27 -2.93 11.58
N ARG A 70 9.10 -1.86 10.82
CA ARG A 70 7.83 -1.57 10.14
C ARG A 70 8.05 -0.94 8.79
N PHE A 71 7.26 -1.39 7.82
CA PHE A 71 7.33 -0.94 6.43
C PHE A 71 5.97 -0.48 5.94
N ILE A 72 5.96 0.58 5.15
CA ILE A 72 4.79 1.00 4.37
C ILE A 72 5.13 0.77 2.89
N VAL A 73 4.22 0.14 2.17
CA VAL A 73 4.38 -0.16 0.75
C VAL A 73 3.37 0.63 -0.06
N ASN A 74 3.86 1.45 -0.97
CA ASN A 74 3.02 2.09 -1.99
C ASN A 74 2.86 1.10 -3.15
N MET A 75 1.63 0.73 -3.44
CA MET A 75 1.30 -0.17 -4.55
C MET A 75 0.74 0.64 -5.71
N TYR A 76 1.46 0.72 -6.81
CA TYR A 76 1.00 1.41 -8.02
C TYR A 76 0.00 0.53 -8.75
N SER A 77 -1.20 0.42 -8.20
CA SER A 77 -2.26 -0.47 -8.70
C SER A 77 -3.48 0.27 -9.26
N GLN A 78 -3.39 1.60 -9.39
CA GLN A 78 -4.33 2.41 -10.16
C GLN A 78 -3.58 3.48 -10.93
N ASP A 79 -4.00 3.75 -12.17
CA ASP A 79 -3.37 4.80 -12.96
C ASP A 79 -3.86 6.17 -12.54
N ASN A 80 -5.18 6.35 -12.51
CA ASN A 80 -5.84 7.61 -12.19
C ASN A 80 -6.59 7.56 -10.86
N TYR A 81 -6.99 8.73 -10.37
CA TYR A 81 -7.83 8.92 -9.20
C TYR A 81 -9.14 9.64 -9.51
N LEU A 82 -9.32 10.10 -10.75
CA LEU A 82 -10.53 10.77 -11.25
C LEU A 82 -11.12 10.02 -12.45
N PRO A 83 -12.46 10.02 -12.59
CA PRO A 83 -13.46 10.63 -11.72
C PRO A 83 -13.65 9.88 -10.41
N ARG A 84 -14.13 10.59 -9.37
CA ARG A 84 -14.47 9.98 -8.08
C ARG A 84 -15.68 9.05 -8.21
N GLY A 85 -15.79 8.07 -7.32
CA GLY A 85 -16.89 7.13 -7.30
C GLY A 85 -16.80 6.00 -8.34
N VAL A 86 -15.74 5.98 -9.12
CA VAL A 86 -15.43 4.92 -10.09
C VAL A 86 -14.25 4.09 -9.56
N ARG A 87 -14.31 2.79 -9.77
CA ARG A 87 -13.20 1.90 -9.41
C ARG A 87 -12.03 2.14 -10.37
N HIS A 88 -10.88 2.50 -9.81
CA HIS A 88 -9.65 2.74 -10.56
C HIS A 88 -8.64 1.59 -10.45
N THR A 89 -8.90 0.60 -9.61
CA THR A 89 -7.99 -0.53 -9.40
C THR A 89 -7.79 -1.32 -10.68
N ASP A 90 -6.54 -1.43 -11.10
CA ASP A 90 -6.11 -2.36 -12.15
C ASP A 90 -5.71 -3.67 -11.48
N TYR A 91 -6.49 -4.71 -11.68
CA TYR A 91 -6.26 -5.99 -11.01
C TYR A 91 -4.97 -6.69 -11.43
N ALA A 92 -4.56 -6.56 -12.69
CA ALA A 92 -3.30 -7.12 -13.14
C ALA A 92 -2.12 -6.41 -12.48
N ALA A 93 -2.19 -5.09 -12.35
CA ALA A 93 -1.20 -4.30 -11.64
C ALA A 93 -1.18 -4.63 -10.15
N PHE A 94 -2.36 -4.81 -9.54
CA PHE A 94 -2.49 -5.20 -8.14
C PHE A 94 -1.80 -6.54 -7.88
N GLU A 95 -2.05 -7.54 -8.72
CA GLU A 95 -1.40 -8.85 -8.64
C GLU A 95 0.13 -8.72 -8.78
N ALA A 96 0.60 -7.93 -9.76
CA ALA A 96 2.02 -7.69 -9.94
C ALA A 96 2.66 -7.04 -8.70
N CYS A 97 1.98 -6.10 -8.06
CA CYS A 97 2.42 -5.51 -6.80
C CYS A 97 2.55 -6.56 -5.70
N LEU A 98 1.56 -7.43 -5.55
CA LEU A 98 1.58 -8.49 -4.53
C LEU A 98 2.76 -9.45 -4.74
N LEU A 99 3.05 -9.82 -5.98
CA LEU A 99 4.20 -10.67 -6.30
C LEU A 99 5.52 -10.00 -5.94
N LYS A 100 5.66 -8.70 -6.19
CA LYS A 100 6.86 -7.93 -5.82
C LYS A 100 7.00 -7.79 -4.32
N ILE A 101 5.91 -7.60 -3.59
CA ILE A 101 5.91 -7.56 -2.13
C ILE A 101 6.37 -8.91 -1.58
N LYS A 102 5.81 -10.00 -2.08
CA LYS A 102 6.21 -11.34 -1.70
C LYS A 102 7.71 -11.56 -1.93
N GLU A 103 8.21 -11.22 -3.10
CA GLU A 103 9.62 -11.35 -3.44
C GLU A 103 10.52 -10.52 -2.52
N HIS A 104 10.14 -9.26 -2.27
CA HIS A 104 10.90 -8.35 -1.43
C HIS A 104 11.04 -8.85 0.01
N PHE A 105 9.97 -9.40 0.58
CA PHE A 105 9.93 -9.84 1.96
C PHE A 105 10.15 -11.33 2.15
N TYR A 106 10.45 -12.08 1.09
CA TYR A 106 10.63 -13.54 1.13
C TYR A 106 11.68 -14.00 2.15
N LEU A 107 12.78 -13.26 2.27
CA LEU A 107 13.88 -13.60 3.17
C LEU A 107 13.64 -13.14 4.61
N LEU A 108 12.63 -12.31 4.87
CA LEU A 108 12.27 -11.83 6.21
C LEU A 108 11.24 -12.78 6.82
N ARG A 109 11.72 -13.94 7.30
CA ARG A 109 10.85 -15.02 7.82
C ARG A 109 10.06 -14.65 9.06
N ASP A 110 10.43 -13.56 9.75
CA ASP A 110 9.84 -13.12 11.00
C ASP A 110 8.78 -12.02 10.83
N ILE A 111 8.29 -11.78 9.61
CA ILE A 111 7.18 -10.87 9.37
C ILE A 111 5.92 -11.48 9.97
N ARG A 112 5.38 -10.82 11.01
CA ARG A 112 4.21 -11.30 11.74
C ARG A 112 2.93 -11.20 10.94
N CYS A 113 2.78 -10.17 10.11
CA CYS A 113 1.66 -10.06 9.18
C CYS A 113 1.91 -8.94 8.16
N GLY A 114 1.17 -9.03 7.06
CA GLY A 114 1.05 -7.93 6.10
C GLY A 114 -0.40 -7.47 6.05
N ILE A 115 -0.62 -6.17 5.99
CA ILE A 115 -1.94 -5.59 5.77
C ILE A 115 -1.96 -5.02 4.37
N ILE A 116 -2.96 -5.42 3.60
CA ILE A 116 -3.23 -4.85 2.28
C ILE A 116 -4.56 -4.13 2.38
N HIS A 117 -4.54 -2.84 2.10
CA HIS A 117 -5.75 -2.06 2.01
C HIS A 117 -6.15 -1.89 0.54
N ILE A 118 -7.35 -2.35 0.24
CA ILE A 118 -8.01 -2.08 -1.03
C ILE A 118 -9.05 -1.01 -0.76
N GLN A 119 -8.86 0.16 -1.33
CA GLN A 119 -9.82 1.25 -1.17
C GLN A 119 -11.13 0.84 -1.84
N SER A 120 -12.13 0.53 -1.03
CA SER A 120 -13.51 0.43 -1.49
C SER A 120 -14.17 1.78 -1.30
N LYS A 121 -14.95 2.23 -2.23
CA LYS A 121 -15.79 3.44 -2.28
C LYS A 121 -15.47 4.60 -1.31
N PRO A 122 -15.42 5.87 -1.77
CA PRO A 122 -15.29 7.03 -0.90
C PRO A 122 -16.36 7.01 0.20
N GLY A 123 -15.94 7.17 1.47
CA GLY A 123 -16.84 7.23 2.63
C GLY A 123 -17.19 5.89 3.27
N THR A 124 -16.66 4.77 2.80
CA THR A 124 -16.75 3.50 3.51
C THR A 124 -15.58 3.33 4.48
N GLU A 125 -15.87 2.69 5.61
CA GLU A 125 -14.84 2.32 6.58
C GLU A 125 -13.74 1.48 5.91
N TYR A 126 -12.51 1.70 6.32
CA TYR A 126 -11.36 0.99 5.77
C TYR A 126 -11.40 -0.48 6.16
N HIS A 127 -11.41 -1.36 5.18
CA HIS A 127 -11.27 -2.78 5.40
C HIS A 127 -9.79 -3.16 5.26
N ALA A 128 -9.19 -3.59 6.35
CA ALA A 128 -7.83 -4.12 6.31
C ALA A 128 -7.90 -5.64 6.09
N VAL A 129 -7.11 -6.12 5.16
CA VAL A 129 -6.98 -7.56 4.89
C VAL A 129 -5.64 -8.01 5.46
N PHE A 130 -5.68 -8.86 6.47
CA PHE A 130 -4.49 -9.45 7.06
C PHE A 130 -4.10 -10.70 6.28
N LEU A 131 -2.88 -10.70 5.76
CA LEU A 131 -2.27 -11.88 5.18
C LEU A 131 -1.23 -12.41 6.18
N PRO A 132 -1.44 -13.59 6.74
CA PRO A 132 -0.42 -14.21 7.59
C PRO A 132 0.83 -14.52 6.75
N PRO A 133 2.02 -14.57 7.38
CA PRO A 133 3.27 -14.85 6.67
C PRO A 133 3.21 -16.08 5.75
N ALA A 134 2.46 -17.09 6.15
CA ALA A 134 2.27 -18.31 5.36
C ALA A 134 1.47 -18.09 4.06
N ALA A 135 0.79 -16.95 3.88
CA ALA A 135 0.04 -16.62 2.67
C ALA A 135 0.93 -16.02 1.58
N PHE A 136 2.15 -15.64 1.91
CA PHE A 136 3.18 -15.20 0.97
C PHE A 136 4.03 -16.41 0.50
#